data_e3b81a6bce0a388eb0dce9fa39d0cc9a
#
_entry.id   e3b81a6bce0a388eb0dce9fa39d0cc9a
#
_cell.length_a   1.000
_cell.length_b   1.000
_cell.length_c   1.000
_cell.angle_alpha   90.00
_cell.angle_beta   90.00
_cell.angle_gamma   90.00
#
_symmetry.space_group_name_H-M   'P 1'
#
loop_
_entity.id
_entity.type
_entity.pdbx_description
1 polymer ?
#
loop_
_entity_poly.entity_id
_entity_poly.type
_entity_poly.pdbx_seq_one_letter_code
_entity_poly.pdbx_strand_id
1 'polypeptide(L)'
;MKNRFLHALLGASMAAVLVISSGCATKSAPSQSVRLLEPVNNAVVGTTFKVRFDVVGMAVEPAGDVIANSGHNHLLIDMDSIASGESIPFTPKHMHFGKGQQEADIKLEPGTYKITAQFANGAHQSYGKEMSQTITITVK
;
A
#
# COMPACT_ATOMS: atom_id res chain seq x y z
N MET A 1 41.67 -63.27 53.50
CA MET A 1 42.58 -62.39 52.68
C MET A 1 42.13 -62.38 51.28
N LYS A 2 42.14 -61.21 50.65
CA LYS A 2 41.84 -60.80 49.24
C LYS A 2 40.43 -60.31 48.99
N ASN A 3 40.32 -58.99 49.22
CA ASN A 3 39.28 -58.12 48.72
C ASN A 3 39.29 -58.04 47.17
N ARG A 4 38.15 -58.26 46.54
CA ARG A 4 37.97 -57.89 45.12
C ARG A 4 36.90 -56.85 45.07
N PHE A 5 37.33 -55.61 44.80
CA PHE A 5 36.47 -54.47 44.51
C PHE A 5 35.84 -54.65 43.13
N LEU A 6 34.52 -54.69 43.10
CA LEU A 6 33.73 -54.67 41.86
C LEU A 6 33.32 -53.21 41.58
N HIS A 7 33.86 -52.65 40.52
CA HIS A 7 33.49 -51.32 40.05
C HIS A 7 32.25 -51.41 39.19
N ALA A 8 31.14 -50.84 39.67
CA ALA A 8 29.95 -50.66 38.87
C ALA A 8 30.07 -49.33 38.08
N LEU A 9 30.09 -49.47 36.74
CA LEU A 9 30.02 -48.36 35.84
C LEU A 9 28.56 -47.92 35.69
N LEU A 10 28.25 -46.73 36.23
CA LEU A 10 26.96 -46.05 35.94
C LEU A 10 27.06 -45.40 34.59
N GLY A 11 26.36 -45.93 33.60
CA GLY A 11 26.15 -45.27 32.32
C GLY A 11 25.05 -44.23 32.42
N ALA A 12 25.43 -42.96 32.31
CA ALA A 12 24.46 -41.86 32.22
C ALA A 12 23.99 -41.72 30.75
N SER A 13 22.77 -42.17 30.46
CA SER A 13 22.11 -41.87 29.19
C SER A 13 21.63 -40.45 29.17
N MET A 14 22.28 -39.58 28.40
CA MET A 14 21.77 -38.24 28.07
C MET A 14 20.71 -38.38 26.95
N ALA A 15 19.45 -38.23 27.34
CA ALA A 15 18.38 -38.09 26.39
C ALA A 15 18.40 -36.64 25.85
N ALA A 16 18.80 -36.44 24.60
CA ALA A 16 18.70 -35.18 23.90
C ALA A 16 17.22 -34.93 23.55
N VAL A 17 16.62 -33.95 24.25
CA VAL A 17 15.29 -33.45 23.92
C VAL A 17 15.43 -32.50 22.73
N LEU A 18 15.00 -32.95 21.55
CA LEU A 18 14.92 -32.12 20.35
C LEU A 18 13.68 -31.21 20.46
N VAL A 19 13.86 -29.95 20.87
CA VAL A 19 12.80 -28.96 20.87
C VAL A 19 12.57 -28.51 19.43
N ILE A 20 11.54 -29.05 18.78
CA ILE A 20 11.10 -28.56 17.47
C ILE A 20 10.30 -27.28 17.72
N SER A 21 10.93 -26.12 17.57
CA SER A 21 10.23 -24.83 17.54
C SER A 21 9.45 -24.73 16.22
N SER A 22 8.15 -25.04 16.26
CA SER A 22 7.23 -24.73 15.17
C SER A 22 7.13 -23.22 15.04
N GLY A 23 7.93 -22.62 14.15
CA GLY A 23 7.79 -21.23 13.76
C GLY A 23 6.46 -21.05 13.03
N CYS A 24 5.45 -20.47 13.69
CA CYS A 24 4.29 -19.93 13.00
C CYS A 24 4.78 -18.80 12.08
N ALA A 25 4.90 -19.10 10.78
CA ALA A 25 5.03 -18.07 9.76
C ALA A 25 3.73 -17.28 9.74
N THR A 26 3.70 -16.13 10.41
CA THR A 26 2.61 -15.17 10.27
C THR A 26 2.65 -14.64 8.86
N LYS A 27 1.71 -15.08 8.01
CA LYS A 27 1.48 -14.53 6.68
C LYS A 27 1.08 -13.07 6.91
N SER A 28 1.99 -12.12 6.66
CA SER A 28 1.66 -10.70 6.73
C SER A 28 0.53 -10.43 5.73
N ALA A 29 -0.49 -9.67 6.15
CA ALA A 29 -1.50 -9.18 5.22
C ALA A 29 -0.80 -8.43 4.08
N PRO A 30 -1.32 -8.50 2.84
CA PRO A 30 -0.74 -7.74 1.74
C PRO A 30 -0.69 -6.27 2.14
N SER A 31 0.46 -5.64 1.95
CA SER A 31 0.63 -4.21 2.25
C SER A 31 -0.36 -3.41 1.40
N GLN A 32 -1.18 -2.58 2.03
CA GLN A 32 -2.09 -1.68 1.33
C GLN A 32 -1.29 -0.61 0.60
N SER A 33 -1.66 -0.33 -0.66
CA SER A 33 -1.01 0.72 -1.44
C SER A 33 -1.89 1.20 -2.60
N VAL A 34 -1.65 2.44 -3.05
CA VAL A 34 -2.13 2.95 -4.33
C VAL A 34 -0.95 3.41 -5.17
N ARG A 35 -0.98 3.15 -6.48
CA ARG A 35 0.05 3.55 -7.43
C ARG A 35 -0.57 4.02 -8.74
N LEU A 36 0.20 4.81 -9.48
CA LEU A 36 -0.05 5.10 -10.88
C LEU A 36 0.67 4.07 -11.74
N LEU A 37 -0.08 3.30 -12.52
CA LEU A 37 0.47 2.45 -13.58
C LEU A 37 0.81 3.29 -14.80
N GLU A 38 -0.01 4.31 -15.07
CA GLU A 38 0.14 5.31 -16.12
C GLU A 38 -0.30 6.68 -15.61
N PRO A 39 0.47 7.74 -15.91
CA PRO A 39 1.84 7.73 -16.44
C PRO A 39 2.85 7.24 -15.42
N VAL A 40 4.04 6.84 -15.88
CA VAL A 40 5.17 6.52 -14.99
C VAL A 40 5.91 7.79 -14.57
N ASN A 41 6.71 7.72 -13.51
CA ASN A 41 7.51 8.86 -13.05
C ASN A 41 8.45 9.36 -14.16
N ASN A 42 8.54 10.69 -14.32
CA ASN A 42 9.30 11.41 -15.34
C ASN A 42 8.79 11.18 -16.80
N ALA A 43 7.56 10.69 -16.95
CA ALA A 43 6.96 10.59 -18.28
C ALA A 43 6.78 11.96 -18.94
N VAL A 44 6.92 11.97 -20.27
CA VAL A 44 6.50 13.07 -21.13
C VAL A 44 5.20 12.66 -21.81
N VAL A 45 4.13 13.42 -21.61
CA VAL A 45 2.78 13.12 -22.10
C VAL A 45 2.23 14.27 -22.92
N GLY A 46 1.20 14.00 -23.72
CA GLY A 46 0.44 15.06 -24.40
C GLY A 46 -0.50 15.79 -23.43
N THR A 47 -1.13 16.88 -23.91
CA THR A 47 -2.11 17.66 -23.13
C THR A 47 -3.35 16.87 -22.70
N THR A 48 -3.63 15.76 -23.36
CA THR A 48 -4.60 14.75 -22.92
C THR A 48 -3.86 13.43 -22.79
N PHE A 49 -3.92 12.82 -21.62
CA PHE A 49 -3.22 11.56 -21.30
C PHE A 49 -4.06 10.70 -20.36
N LYS A 50 -3.82 9.40 -20.43
CA LYS A 50 -4.48 8.43 -19.57
C LYS A 50 -3.79 8.39 -18.20
N VAL A 51 -4.60 8.37 -17.14
CA VAL A 51 -4.17 8.00 -15.79
C VAL A 51 -4.79 6.66 -15.45
N ARG A 52 -3.98 5.73 -14.89
CA ARG A 52 -4.43 4.42 -14.47
C ARG A 52 -3.89 4.11 -13.08
N PHE A 53 -4.80 3.77 -12.17
CA PHE A 53 -4.49 3.45 -10.79
C PHE A 53 -4.38 1.94 -10.56
N ASP A 54 -3.52 1.55 -9.64
CA ASP A 54 -3.41 0.20 -9.10
C ASP A 54 -3.60 0.28 -7.58
N VAL A 55 -4.63 -0.37 -7.06
CA VAL A 55 -4.94 -0.40 -5.63
C VAL A 55 -4.75 -1.81 -5.12
N VAL A 56 -3.88 -1.96 -4.12
CA VAL A 56 -3.58 -3.26 -3.51
C VAL A 56 -4.10 -3.30 -2.07
N GLY A 57 -4.71 -4.42 -1.68
CA GLY A 57 -5.14 -4.68 -0.31
C GLY A 57 -6.40 -3.95 0.14
N MET A 58 -7.05 -3.18 -0.75
CA MET A 58 -8.34 -2.52 -0.51
C MET A 58 -9.26 -2.68 -1.72
N ALA A 59 -10.57 -2.65 -1.49
CA ALA A 59 -11.57 -2.64 -2.56
C ALA A 59 -11.76 -1.23 -3.11
N VAL A 60 -11.91 -1.12 -4.44
CA VAL A 60 -12.29 0.15 -5.08
C VAL A 60 -13.82 0.19 -5.17
N GLU A 61 -14.41 1.15 -4.47
CA GLU A 61 -15.86 1.34 -4.35
C GLU A 61 -16.24 2.79 -4.69
N PRO A 62 -17.46 3.07 -5.11
CA PRO A 62 -17.93 4.43 -5.28
C PRO A 62 -17.89 5.26 -3.99
N ALA A 63 -17.83 6.59 -4.14
CA ALA A 63 -18.04 7.52 -3.04
C ALA A 63 -19.45 7.34 -2.45
N GLY A 64 -19.55 7.54 -1.13
CA GLY A 64 -20.81 7.35 -0.38
C GLY A 64 -20.55 6.82 1.02
N ASP A 65 -21.05 5.65 1.33
CA ASP A 65 -20.90 5.03 2.64
C ASP A 65 -19.43 4.69 2.94
N VAL A 66 -19.06 4.80 4.22
CA VAL A 66 -17.75 4.38 4.70
C VAL A 66 -17.77 2.86 4.94
N ILE A 67 -17.21 2.11 4.00
CA ILE A 67 -17.08 0.66 4.06
C ILE A 67 -15.64 0.31 4.45
N ALA A 68 -15.46 -0.62 5.37
CA ALA A 68 -14.14 -1.02 5.84
C ALA A 68 -13.29 -1.58 4.69
N ASN A 69 -12.01 -1.22 4.65
CA ASN A 69 -11.05 -1.65 3.63
C ASN A 69 -11.49 -1.35 2.19
N SER A 70 -12.19 -0.25 1.99
CA SER A 70 -12.60 0.21 0.66
C SER A 70 -12.49 1.72 0.51
N GLY A 71 -12.57 2.18 -0.73
CA GLY A 71 -12.53 3.60 -1.05
C GLY A 71 -12.46 3.85 -2.55
N HIS A 72 -12.09 5.07 -2.90
CA HIS A 72 -11.98 5.50 -4.28
C HIS A 72 -10.75 6.38 -4.51
N ASN A 73 -10.38 6.50 -5.78
CA ASN A 73 -9.19 7.22 -6.19
C ASN A 73 -9.41 8.74 -6.28
N HIS A 74 -8.38 9.48 -5.96
CA HIS A 74 -8.20 10.90 -6.23
C HIS A 74 -6.86 11.13 -6.93
N LEU A 75 -6.76 12.20 -7.71
CA LEU A 75 -5.51 12.69 -8.29
C LEU A 75 -5.31 14.15 -7.86
N LEU A 76 -4.25 14.39 -7.13
CA LEU A 76 -3.89 15.72 -6.64
C LEU A 76 -2.84 16.33 -7.57
N ILE A 77 -3.05 17.58 -8.01
CA ILE A 77 -2.16 18.29 -8.95
C ILE A 77 -1.32 19.30 -8.18
N ASP A 78 0.00 19.20 -8.28
CA ASP A 78 0.99 20.04 -7.59
C ASP A 78 0.88 20.01 -6.06
N MET A 79 0.47 18.86 -5.52
CA MET A 79 0.28 18.65 -4.09
C MET A 79 0.92 17.34 -3.64
N ASP A 80 1.28 17.29 -2.36
CA ASP A 80 1.65 16.08 -1.65
C ASP A 80 0.39 15.33 -1.16
N SER A 81 0.59 14.18 -0.55
CA SER A 81 -0.50 13.41 0.07
C SER A 81 -1.16 14.20 1.20
N ILE A 82 -2.46 14.03 1.31
CA ILE A 82 -3.28 14.57 2.40
C ILE A 82 -3.18 13.63 3.61
N ALA A 83 -3.11 14.19 4.81
CA ALA A 83 -2.96 13.41 6.04
C ALA A 83 -4.16 12.47 6.28
N SER A 84 -3.91 11.35 6.97
CA SER A 84 -4.95 10.36 7.26
C SER A 84 -6.09 10.98 8.08
N GLY A 85 -7.33 10.72 7.65
CA GLY A 85 -8.56 11.23 8.27
C GLY A 85 -8.96 12.63 7.81
N GLU A 86 -8.09 13.37 7.14
CA GLU A 86 -8.45 14.67 6.58
C GLU A 86 -9.30 14.52 5.31
N SER A 87 -10.28 15.39 5.16
CA SER A 87 -11.14 15.40 3.98
C SER A 87 -10.42 15.99 2.78
N ILE A 88 -10.54 15.32 1.62
CA ILE A 88 -10.01 15.81 0.36
C ILE A 88 -10.96 16.88 -0.19
N PRO A 89 -10.48 18.12 -0.41
CA PRO A 89 -11.32 19.20 -0.92
C PRO A 89 -11.79 18.95 -2.36
N PHE A 90 -12.90 19.57 -2.75
CA PHE A 90 -13.38 19.60 -4.14
C PHE A 90 -12.88 20.87 -4.83
N THR A 91 -11.76 20.76 -5.53
CA THR A 91 -11.19 21.86 -6.33
C THR A 91 -10.66 21.32 -7.65
N PRO A 92 -10.38 22.16 -8.65
CA PRO A 92 -9.80 21.71 -9.92
C PRO A 92 -8.46 20.95 -9.78
N LYS A 93 -7.75 21.14 -8.66
CA LYS A 93 -6.49 20.45 -8.37
C LYS A 93 -6.68 19.14 -7.59
N HIS A 94 -7.90 18.82 -7.15
CA HIS A 94 -8.26 17.57 -6.45
C HIS A 94 -9.25 16.79 -7.32
N MET A 95 -8.75 16.13 -8.34
CA MET A 95 -9.61 15.36 -9.25
C MET A 95 -10.17 14.14 -8.53
N HIS A 96 -11.47 13.90 -8.70
CA HIS A 96 -12.26 12.93 -7.95
C HIS A 96 -12.80 11.82 -8.86
N PHE A 97 -12.54 10.58 -8.53
CA PHE A 97 -12.98 9.38 -9.27
C PHE A 97 -14.04 8.60 -8.48
N GLY A 98 -15.07 9.34 -8.05
CA GLY A 98 -16.10 8.89 -7.09
C GLY A 98 -17.11 7.86 -7.60
N LYS A 99 -16.95 7.35 -8.84
CA LYS A 99 -17.75 6.22 -9.34
C LYS A 99 -16.99 4.90 -9.28
N GLY A 100 -15.85 4.85 -8.57
CA GLY A 100 -14.97 3.68 -8.52
C GLY A 100 -14.12 3.50 -9.77
N GLN A 101 -13.86 4.59 -10.53
CA GLN A 101 -13.01 4.51 -11.72
C GLN A 101 -11.56 4.20 -11.32
N GLN A 102 -10.95 3.30 -12.05
CA GLN A 102 -9.52 2.97 -11.91
C GLN A 102 -8.69 3.56 -13.05
N GLU A 103 -9.32 4.21 -14.03
CA GLU A 103 -8.65 4.94 -15.11
C GLU A 103 -9.50 6.12 -15.58
N ALA A 104 -8.84 7.13 -16.12
CA ALA A 104 -9.48 8.27 -16.78
C ALA A 104 -8.52 8.98 -17.74
N ASP A 105 -9.05 9.71 -18.69
CA ASP A 105 -8.29 10.65 -19.50
C ASP A 105 -8.28 12.01 -18.78
N ILE A 106 -7.07 12.53 -18.58
CA ILE A 106 -6.82 13.80 -17.90
C ILE A 106 -6.34 14.83 -18.90
N LYS A 107 -6.82 16.06 -18.77
CA LYS A 107 -6.36 17.18 -19.58
C LYS A 107 -5.66 18.20 -18.70
N LEU A 108 -4.39 18.52 -19.05
CA LEU A 108 -3.59 19.58 -18.43
C LEU A 108 -2.92 20.42 -19.51
N GLU A 109 -2.66 21.68 -19.21
CA GLU A 109 -1.88 22.57 -20.08
C GLU A 109 -0.40 22.15 -20.10
N PRO A 110 0.38 22.51 -21.14
CA PRO A 110 1.81 22.24 -21.15
C PRO A 110 2.51 22.76 -19.91
N GLY A 111 3.38 21.93 -19.30
CA GLY A 111 4.08 22.26 -18.07
C GLY A 111 4.65 21.02 -17.37
N THR A 112 5.38 21.24 -16.27
CA THR A 112 5.85 20.17 -15.40
C THR A 112 4.98 20.14 -14.15
N TYR A 113 4.47 18.97 -13.84
CA TYR A 113 3.52 18.77 -12.75
C TYR A 113 4.01 17.68 -11.78
N LYS A 114 3.80 17.92 -10.51
CA LYS A 114 3.75 16.89 -9.49
C LYS A 114 2.33 16.37 -9.43
N ILE A 115 2.12 15.07 -9.65
CA ILE A 115 0.80 14.45 -9.51
C ILE A 115 0.86 13.37 -8.44
N THR A 116 -0.16 13.35 -7.57
CA THR A 116 -0.24 12.42 -6.45
C THR A 116 -1.53 11.61 -6.56
N ALA A 117 -1.40 10.28 -6.73
CA ALA A 117 -2.50 9.37 -6.50
C ALA A 117 -2.76 9.33 -5.00
N GLN A 118 -4.01 9.50 -4.59
CA GLN A 118 -4.45 9.42 -3.20
C GLN A 118 -5.70 8.58 -3.11
N PHE A 119 -5.71 7.60 -2.19
CA PHE A 119 -6.90 6.81 -1.91
C PHE A 119 -7.62 7.36 -0.69
N ALA A 120 -8.97 7.39 -0.74
CA ALA A 120 -9.81 7.90 0.33
C ALA A 120 -11.04 7.02 0.53
N ASN A 121 -11.61 7.03 1.74
CA ASN A 121 -12.83 6.30 2.04
C ASN A 121 -14.07 6.90 1.34
N GLY A 122 -15.23 6.26 1.49
CA GLY A 122 -16.48 6.71 0.85
C GLY A 122 -16.85 8.16 1.19
N ALA A 123 -16.49 8.66 2.36
CA ALA A 123 -16.73 10.05 2.81
C ALA A 123 -15.59 11.03 2.43
N HIS A 124 -14.71 10.67 1.49
CA HIS A 124 -13.57 11.49 1.03
C HIS A 124 -12.51 11.78 2.09
N GLN A 125 -12.42 10.97 3.13
CA GLN A 125 -11.34 11.08 4.10
C GLN A 125 -10.13 10.27 3.62
N SER A 126 -8.99 10.95 3.50
CA SER A 126 -7.73 10.36 3.06
C SER A 126 -7.30 9.20 3.96
N TYR A 127 -6.74 8.15 3.38
CA TYR A 127 -6.02 7.09 4.11
C TYR A 127 -4.57 7.45 4.41
N GLY A 128 -4.14 8.68 4.10
CA GLY A 128 -2.81 9.19 4.39
C GLY A 128 -1.75 8.79 3.38
N LYS A 129 -0.51 9.01 3.77
CA LYS A 129 0.66 8.80 2.92
C LYS A 129 0.85 7.35 2.49
N GLU A 130 0.46 6.39 3.33
CA GLU A 130 0.57 4.96 3.04
C GLU A 130 -0.28 4.54 1.82
N MET A 131 -1.40 5.25 1.62
CA MET A 131 -2.29 5.06 0.47
C MET A 131 -2.17 6.23 -0.51
N SER A 132 -0.93 6.57 -0.86
CA SER A 132 -0.60 7.59 -1.86
C SER A 132 0.69 7.28 -2.61
N GLN A 133 0.82 7.82 -3.82
CA GLN A 133 2.06 7.84 -4.59
C GLN A 133 2.17 9.16 -5.34
N THR A 134 3.32 9.81 -5.19
CA THR A 134 3.64 11.04 -5.92
C THR A 134 4.65 10.77 -7.02
N ILE A 135 4.41 11.29 -8.21
CA ILE A 135 5.32 11.28 -9.37
C ILE A 135 5.40 12.65 -10.01
N THR A 136 6.41 12.87 -10.84
CA THR A 136 6.55 14.07 -11.69
C THR A 136 6.31 13.69 -13.14
N ILE A 137 5.61 14.54 -13.89
CA ILE A 137 5.40 14.40 -15.34
C ILE A 137 5.66 15.72 -16.05
N THR A 138 5.94 15.65 -17.35
CA THR A 138 6.00 16.82 -18.25
C THR A 138 4.92 16.69 -19.31
N VAL A 139 4.05 17.70 -19.39
CA VAL A 139 3.01 17.81 -20.42
C VAL A 139 3.52 18.70 -21.55
N LYS A 140 3.35 18.28 -22.82
CA LYS A 140 3.76 19.00 -24.04
C LYS A 140 2.65 19.08 -25.07
#